data_dc9aa80417c6c9e52b41a24d7a715472
#
_entry.id   dc9aa80417c6c9e52b41a24d7a715472
#
_cell.length_a   1.000
_cell.length_b   1.000
_cell.length_c   1.000
_cell.angle_alpha   90.00
_cell.angle_beta   90.00
_cell.angle_gamma   90.00
#
_symmetry.space_group_name_H-M   'P 1'
#
loop_
_entity.id
_entity.type
_entity.pdbx_description
1 polymer ?
#
loop_
_entity_poly.entity_id
_entity_poly.type
_entity_poly.pdbx_seq_one_letter_code
_entity_poly.pdbx_strand_id
1 'polypeptide(L)'
;AGAAASMPFGSAQADDEVIEQVNAQAAGDPTLDLYPAPVNAAYADAGRPVTDEVENSTYNNFYEFGSHKQIWQRAEDLQRRPWAVTFDGMVEEEMTVDIDTLIRAMALEERVYRHRCVEAWSMVIPWTGFPLKALVDYARPLGSAKYVVFQTFDDPDMAPGQSQSWYPWPYTEGVTMAEAENDLGFIVTGTYGKPMANQFGAPLRLHLPWKYGFKSIKSIVRVTLTDEKPMTFWEELVPSEYGFWANVNPEVSHPRWSQATERVLGTNDRIPTELYNCYAEQVAGLYEGMEDER
;
A
#
# COMPACT_ATOMS: atom_id res chain seq x y z
N ALA A 1 -49.55 2.04 8.60
CA ALA A 1 -48.53 1.73 9.64
C ALA A 1 -47.18 1.60 8.95
N GLY A 2 -46.41 2.68 9.01
CA GLY A 2 -45.03 2.72 8.46
C GLY A 2 -44.09 2.15 9.51
N ALA A 3 -43.31 1.12 9.14
CA ALA A 3 -42.21 0.62 9.93
C ALA A 3 -41.01 1.55 9.65
N ALA A 4 -40.63 2.38 10.62
CA ALA A 4 -39.39 3.06 10.62
C ALA A 4 -38.26 2.01 10.85
N ALA A 5 -37.42 1.80 9.86
CA ALA A 5 -36.21 1.00 10.03
C ALA A 5 -35.25 1.79 10.95
N SER A 6 -35.05 1.32 12.18
CA SER A 6 -34.04 1.81 13.08
C SER A 6 -32.68 1.38 12.52
N MET A 7 -31.88 2.32 12.04
CA MET A 7 -30.44 2.09 11.81
C MET A 7 -29.77 1.80 13.16
N PRO A 8 -28.78 0.90 13.22
CA PRO A 8 -28.11 0.60 14.47
C PRO A 8 -27.25 1.80 14.90
N PHE A 9 -27.51 2.33 16.06
CA PHE A 9 -26.75 3.43 16.71
C PHE A 9 -25.25 3.12 16.92
N GLY A 10 -24.79 1.90 16.62
CA GLY A 10 -23.40 1.49 16.77
C GLY A 10 -22.45 1.88 15.65
N SER A 11 -22.96 2.19 14.45
CA SER A 11 -22.07 2.53 13.32
C SER A 11 -21.54 3.96 13.38
N ALA A 12 -22.39 4.95 13.66
CA ALA A 12 -21.98 6.35 13.72
C ALA A 12 -20.96 6.64 14.83
N GLN A 13 -21.07 5.96 15.99
CA GLN A 13 -20.11 6.14 17.08
C GLN A 13 -18.75 5.52 16.78
N ALA A 14 -18.70 4.38 16.08
CA ALA A 14 -17.46 3.76 15.63
C ALA A 14 -16.78 4.57 14.53
N ASP A 15 -17.57 5.21 13.68
CA ASP A 15 -17.08 6.08 12.60
C ASP A 15 -16.44 7.35 13.18
N ASP A 16 -17.05 7.97 14.19
CA ASP A 16 -16.49 9.12 14.90
C ASP A 16 -15.20 8.74 15.63
N GLU A 17 -15.16 7.58 16.29
CA GLU A 17 -13.99 7.08 17.04
C GLU A 17 -12.77 6.87 16.13
N VAL A 18 -12.94 6.23 14.97
CA VAL A 18 -11.82 6.01 14.03
C VAL A 18 -11.28 7.31 13.46
N ILE A 19 -12.15 8.28 13.15
CA ILE A 19 -11.70 9.59 12.65
C ILE A 19 -11.00 10.40 13.71
N GLU A 20 -11.45 10.36 14.97
CA GLU A 20 -10.76 10.98 16.09
C GLU A 20 -9.36 10.38 16.26
N GLN A 21 -9.24 9.05 16.23
CA GLN A 21 -7.97 8.34 16.28
C GLN A 21 -7.03 8.76 15.15
N VAL A 22 -7.50 8.75 13.90
CA VAL A 22 -6.71 9.14 12.71
C VAL A 22 -6.20 10.58 12.86
N ASN A 23 -7.05 11.50 13.29
CA ASN A 23 -6.68 12.90 13.49
C ASN A 23 -5.68 13.07 14.65
N ALA A 24 -5.83 12.32 15.75
CA ALA A 24 -4.89 12.34 16.86
C ALA A 24 -3.50 11.83 16.45
N GLN A 25 -3.45 10.75 15.68
CA GLN A 25 -2.21 10.22 15.12
C GLN A 25 -1.52 11.22 14.19
N ALA A 26 -2.29 11.90 13.31
CA ALA A 26 -1.77 12.91 12.42
C ALA A 26 -1.23 14.13 13.18
N ALA A 27 -1.96 14.61 14.18
CA ALA A 27 -1.55 15.76 15.00
C ALA A 27 -0.25 15.52 15.79
N GLY A 28 0.04 14.28 16.13
CA GLY A 28 1.27 13.87 16.83
C GLY A 28 2.46 13.58 15.90
N ASP A 29 2.29 13.67 14.59
CA ASP A 29 3.35 13.31 13.65
C ASP A 29 4.35 14.47 13.47
N PRO A 30 5.68 14.21 13.61
CA PRO A 30 6.72 15.24 13.44
C PRO A 30 6.78 15.87 12.04
N THR A 31 6.19 15.23 11.03
CA THR A 31 6.18 15.73 9.64
C THR A 31 4.88 16.43 9.26
N LEU A 32 3.99 16.70 10.22
CA LEU A 32 2.67 17.33 9.98
C LEU A 32 2.76 18.64 9.17
N ASP A 33 3.83 19.41 9.34
CA ASP A 33 4.08 20.66 8.63
C ASP A 33 4.26 20.51 7.10
N LEU A 34 4.44 19.28 6.61
CA LEU A 34 4.54 18.97 5.18
C LEU A 34 3.18 18.71 4.52
N TYR A 35 2.08 18.70 5.29
CA TYR A 35 0.74 18.38 4.79
C TYR A 35 -0.22 19.55 4.97
N PRO A 36 -1.22 19.70 4.04
CA PRO A 36 -1.37 18.94 2.80
C PRO A 36 -0.28 19.30 1.78
N ALA A 37 0.17 18.29 1.02
CA ALA A 37 1.11 18.50 -0.07
C ALA A 37 0.39 18.98 -1.36
N PRO A 38 1.10 19.60 -2.33
CA PRO A 38 0.52 20.01 -3.60
C PRO A 38 -0.07 18.82 -4.37
N VAL A 39 -1.25 19.02 -4.97
CA VAL A 39 -1.88 18.00 -5.83
C VAL A 39 -1.14 17.94 -7.16
N ASN A 40 -0.73 16.74 -7.58
CA ASN A 40 -0.19 16.52 -8.92
C ASN A 40 -1.34 16.47 -9.93
N ALA A 41 -1.41 17.46 -10.83
CA ALA A 41 -2.50 17.60 -11.79
C ALA A 41 -2.64 16.39 -12.74
N ALA A 42 -1.57 15.68 -13.03
CA ALA A 42 -1.62 14.48 -13.88
C ALA A 42 -2.32 13.28 -13.21
N TYR A 43 -2.42 13.30 -11.88
CA TYR A 43 -3.00 12.24 -11.06
C TYR A 43 -4.09 12.76 -10.11
N ALA A 44 -4.72 13.86 -10.45
CA ALA A 44 -5.75 14.47 -9.60
C ALA A 44 -7.12 13.76 -9.66
N ASP A 45 -7.32 12.89 -10.64
CA ASP A 45 -8.57 12.17 -10.87
C ASP A 45 -8.28 10.71 -11.29
N ALA A 46 -8.93 9.77 -10.61
CA ALA A 46 -8.86 8.35 -10.92
C ALA A 46 -10.09 7.85 -11.71
N GLY A 47 -10.92 8.75 -12.26
CA GLY A 47 -12.14 8.43 -13.00
C GLY A 47 -13.29 7.88 -12.15
N ARG A 48 -13.16 7.94 -10.81
CA ARG A 48 -14.18 7.52 -9.84
C ARG A 48 -14.09 8.41 -8.60
N PRO A 49 -15.21 8.60 -7.85
CA PRO A 49 -15.19 9.37 -6.60
C PRO A 49 -14.19 8.79 -5.59
N VAL A 50 -13.55 9.66 -4.83
CA VAL A 50 -12.72 9.29 -3.68
C VAL A 50 -13.60 8.57 -2.66
N THR A 51 -13.11 7.46 -2.14
CA THR A 51 -13.75 6.71 -1.05
C THR A 51 -13.68 7.53 0.24
N ASP A 52 -14.76 7.57 1.01
CA ASP A 52 -14.78 8.27 2.29
C ASP A 52 -13.68 7.77 3.22
N GLU A 53 -13.08 8.69 3.98
CA GLU A 53 -11.97 8.40 4.89
C GLU A 53 -12.35 7.33 5.93
N VAL A 54 -13.58 7.37 6.44
CA VAL A 54 -14.10 6.38 7.39
C VAL A 54 -14.07 4.98 6.80
N GLU A 55 -14.59 4.81 5.58
CA GLU A 55 -14.62 3.53 4.89
C GLU A 55 -13.20 2.97 4.67
N ASN A 56 -12.28 3.84 4.26
CA ASN A 56 -10.89 3.46 4.09
C ASN A 56 -10.21 3.13 5.42
N SER A 57 -10.48 3.91 6.48
CA SER A 57 -9.85 3.76 7.79
C SER A 57 -10.30 2.51 8.55
N THR A 58 -11.50 1.98 8.25
CA THR A 58 -12.09 0.84 8.95
C THR A 58 -11.96 -0.48 8.19
N TYR A 59 -11.47 -0.48 6.95
CA TYR A 59 -11.40 -1.67 6.11
C TYR A 59 -9.99 -1.87 5.53
N ASN A 60 -9.14 -2.59 6.27
CA ASN A 60 -7.74 -2.75 5.94
C ASN A 60 -7.28 -4.21 6.04
N ASN A 61 -6.30 -4.58 5.22
CA ASN A 61 -5.46 -5.75 5.41
C ASN A 61 -4.12 -5.31 6.00
N PHE A 62 -3.79 -5.80 7.20
CA PHE A 62 -2.50 -5.56 7.83
C PHE A 62 -2.18 -6.76 8.70
N TYR A 63 -1.62 -7.80 8.06
CA TYR A 63 -1.46 -9.14 8.61
C TYR A 63 -0.54 -9.18 9.82
N GLU A 64 0.38 -8.25 9.93
CA GLU A 64 1.24 -8.05 11.08
C GLU A 64 0.44 -7.84 12.38
N PHE A 65 -0.74 -7.21 12.27
CA PHE A 65 -1.66 -6.98 13.40
C PHE A 65 -2.83 -7.97 13.45
N GLY A 66 -3.12 -8.68 12.35
CA GLY A 66 -4.18 -9.68 12.29
C GLY A 66 -4.78 -9.89 10.89
N SER A 67 -5.60 -10.94 10.74
CA SER A 67 -6.14 -11.39 9.46
C SER A 67 -7.57 -10.90 9.15
N HIS A 68 -8.17 -10.03 9.99
CA HIS A 68 -9.49 -9.44 9.74
C HIS A 68 -9.41 -8.02 9.19
N LYS A 69 -10.51 -7.50 8.63
CA LYS A 69 -10.51 -6.17 7.99
C LYS A 69 -10.57 -4.99 8.97
N GLN A 70 -11.10 -5.19 10.16
CA GLN A 70 -11.23 -4.16 11.20
C GLN A 70 -9.95 -4.09 12.04
N ILE A 71 -8.80 -4.00 11.35
CA ILE A 71 -7.49 -4.04 11.97
C ILE A 71 -7.08 -2.72 12.63
N TRP A 72 -7.78 -1.63 12.32
CA TRP A 72 -7.42 -0.28 12.76
C TRP A 72 -7.23 -0.16 14.28
N GLN A 73 -8.06 -0.84 15.09
CA GLN A 73 -7.94 -0.86 16.54
C GLN A 73 -6.64 -1.51 17.01
N ARG A 74 -6.22 -2.62 16.37
CA ARG A 74 -4.96 -3.31 16.68
C ARG A 74 -3.74 -2.55 16.18
N ALA A 75 -3.86 -1.84 15.07
CA ALA A 75 -2.79 -1.04 14.51
C ALA A 75 -2.46 0.20 15.35
N GLU A 76 -3.27 0.55 16.37
CA GLU A 76 -2.91 1.60 17.34
C GLU A 76 -1.57 1.33 18.04
N ASP A 77 -1.23 0.07 18.25
CA ASP A 77 0.02 -0.34 18.90
C ASP A 77 1.27 -0.05 18.02
N LEU A 78 1.11 0.27 16.73
CA LEU A 78 2.24 0.57 15.84
C LEU A 78 3.00 1.83 16.31
N GLN A 79 4.23 1.62 16.72
CA GLN A 79 5.16 2.70 17.10
C GLN A 79 5.86 3.24 15.84
N ARG A 80 5.41 4.41 15.37
CA ARG A 80 5.95 5.05 14.16
C ARG A 80 7.27 5.80 14.37
N ARG A 81 7.66 5.99 15.61
CA ARG A 81 8.92 6.67 16.02
C ARG A 81 9.47 6.05 17.32
N PRO A 82 10.82 5.85 17.43
CA PRO A 82 11.77 6.06 16.32
C PRO A 82 11.54 5.04 15.19
N TRP A 83 11.79 5.46 13.94
CA TRP A 83 11.69 4.59 12.77
C TRP A 83 12.84 4.89 11.80
N ALA A 84 13.48 3.87 11.28
CA ALA A 84 14.56 4.03 10.32
C ALA A 84 14.39 3.08 9.14
N VAL A 85 14.89 3.50 7.98
CA VAL A 85 14.91 2.70 6.76
C VAL A 85 16.34 2.41 6.37
N THR A 86 16.68 1.14 6.21
CA THR A 86 17.99 0.69 5.74
C THR A 86 17.96 0.46 4.23
N PHE A 87 18.92 1.00 3.53
CA PHE A 87 19.18 0.81 2.11
C PHE A 87 20.46 0.00 1.96
N ASP A 88 20.40 -1.16 1.30
CA ASP A 88 21.53 -2.06 1.16
C ASP A 88 21.52 -2.90 -0.13
N GLY A 89 22.42 -3.87 -0.21
CA GLY A 89 22.61 -4.73 -1.38
C GLY A 89 23.42 -4.02 -2.47
N MET A 90 22.88 -4.00 -3.70
CA MET A 90 23.56 -3.40 -4.86
C MET A 90 23.41 -1.88 -4.91
N VAL A 91 23.92 -1.19 -3.89
CA VAL A 91 23.98 0.27 -3.74
C VAL A 91 25.44 0.75 -3.70
N GLU A 92 25.68 2.03 -3.99
CA GLU A 92 27.04 2.60 -3.88
C GLU A 92 27.56 2.56 -2.44
N GLU A 93 26.67 2.79 -1.46
CA GLU A 93 26.98 2.81 -0.04
C GLU A 93 25.73 2.40 0.76
N GLU A 94 25.87 1.42 1.64
CA GLU A 94 24.78 1.05 2.55
C GLU A 94 24.54 2.17 3.56
N MET A 95 23.26 2.48 3.81
CA MET A 95 22.87 3.53 4.75
C MET A 95 21.62 3.17 5.52
N THR A 96 21.52 3.69 6.74
CA THR A 96 20.30 3.67 7.54
C THR A 96 19.91 5.10 7.84
N VAL A 97 18.67 5.46 7.47
CA VAL A 97 18.17 6.84 7.52
C VAL A 97 16.95 6.90 8.42
N ASP A 98 16.94 7.87 9.33
CA ASP A 98 15.76 8.19 10.12
C ASP A 98 14.59 8.61 9.20
N ILE A 99 13.37 8.16 9.53
CA ILE A 99 12.21 8.36 8.65
C ILE A 99 11.86 9.83 8.44
N ASP A 100 12.00 10.68 9.45
CA ASP A 100 11.67 12.11 9.30
C ASP A 100 12.70 12.80 8.41
N THR A 101 13.95 12.38 8.50
CA THR A 101 15.02 12.83 7.58
C THR A 101 14.72 12.38 6.15
N LEU A 102 14.32 11.13 5.95
CA LEU A 102 13.98 10.61 4.63
C LEU A 102 12.80 11.35 4.02
N ILE A 103 11.69 11.51 4.76
CA ILE A 103 10.48 12.19 4.28
C ILE A 103 10.80 13.64 3.91
N ARG A 104 11.56 14.35 4.75
CA ARG A 104 11.93 15.76 4.50
C ARG A 104 12.90 15.95 3.33
N ALA A 105 13.63 14.92 2.93
CA ALA A 105 14.48 14.94 1.74
C ALA A 105 13.69 14.80 0.43
N MET A 106 12.39 14.44 0.48
CA MET A 106 11.57 14.16 -0.68
C MET A 106 10.62 15.31 -1.03
N ALA A 107 10.36 15.49 -2.33
CA ALA A 107 9.33 16.42 -2.81
C ALA A 107 7.97 15.72 -2.73
N LEU A 108 7.19 16.02 -1.67
CA LEU A 108 5.87 15.42 -1.48
C LEU A 108 4.85 16.02 -2.45
N GLU A 109 3.98 15.16 -2.96
CA GLU A 109 2.82 15.52 -3.76
C GLU A 109 1.61 14.64 -3.40
N GLU A 110 0.40 15.09 -3.73
CA GLU A 110 -0.81 14.29 -3.60
C GLU A 110 -1.21 13.71 -4.96
N ARG A 111 -1.57 12.42 -4.96
CA ARG A 111 -2.10 11.67 -6.11
C ARG A 111 -3.36 10.91 -5.73
N VAL A 112 -4.38 10.99 -6.55
CA VAL A 112 -5.60 10.19 -6.40
C VAL A 112 -5.45 8.90 -7.21
N TYR A 113 -5.43 7.77 -6.51
CA TYR A 113 -5.24 6.46 -7.14
C TYR A 113 -6.34 5.48 -6.80
N ARG A 114 -6.65 4.59 -7.75
CA ARG A 114 -7.43 3.38 -7.48
C ARG A 114 -6.55 2.38 -6.71
N HIS A 115 -7.17 1.68 -5.77
CA HIS A 115 -6.59 0.55 -5.06
C HIS A 115 -7.48 -0.67 -5.26
N ARG A 116 -6.92 -1.76 -5.75
CA ARG A 116 -7.63 -3.00 -6.05
C ARG A 116 -7.01 -4.17 -5.26
N CYS A 117 -7.78 -4.73 -4.35
CA CYS A 117 -7.36 -5.92 -3.62
C CYS A 117 -7.60 -7.18 -4.43
N VAL A 118 -6.72 -8.18 -4.32
CA VAL A 118 -6.91 -9.51 -4.91
C VAL A 118 -8.22 -10.17 -4.44
N GLU A 119 -8.75 -9.79 -3.28
CA GLU A 119 -10.03 -10.24 -2.73
C GLU A 119 -11.27 -9.63 -3.44
N ALA A 120 -11.09 -9.02 -4.61
CA ALA A 120 -12.16 -8.47 -5.45
C ALA A 120 -12.97 -7.33 -4.80
N TRP A 121 -12.28 -6.42 -4.11
CA TRP A 121 -12.82 -5.14 -3.66
C TRP A 121 -11.87 -4.00 -4.02
N SER A 122 -12.38 -2.78 -4.10
CA SER A 122 -11.60 -1.60 -4.48
C SER A 122 -12.04 -0.34 -3.76
N MET A 123 -11.14 0.64 -3.77
CA MET A 123 -11.36 1.99 -3.28
C MET A 123 -10.56 2.99 -4.11
N VAL A 124 -10.86 4.28 -3.99
CA VAL A 124 -10.09 5.38 -4.55
C VAL A 124 -9.57 6.23 -3.39
N ILE A 125 -8.28 6.49 -3.36
CA ILE A 125 -7.61 7.11 -2.21
C ILE A 125 -6.74 8.28 -2.66
N PRO A 126 -6.83 9.45 -1.99
CA PRO A 126 -5.89 10.55 -2.16
C PRO A 126 -4.63 10.27 -1.32
N TRP A 127 -3.60 9.75 -1.96
CA TRP A 127 -2.32 9.47 -1.33
C TRP A 127 -1.39 10.67 -1.37
N THR A 128 -0.74 10.99 -0.27
CA THR A 128 0.39 11.92 -0.23
C THR A 128 1.70 11.17 -0.09
N GLY A 129 2.70 11.56 -0.86
CA GLY A 129 4.00 10.91 -0.85
C GLY A 129 4.88 11.40 -1.99
N PHE A 130 5.69 10.51 -2.56
CA PHE A 130 6.64 10.84 -3.62
C PHE A 130 6.85 9.66 -4.57
N PRO A 131 7.31 9.87 -5.82
CA PRO A 131 7.54 8.79 -6.76
C PRO A 131 8.48 7.70 -6.22
N LEU A 132 8.18 6.43 -6.45
CA LEU A 132 9.05 5.31 -6.08
C LEU A 132 10.46 5.48 -6.64
N LYS A 133 10.55 5.99 -7.87
CA LYS A 133 11.84 6.32 -8.49
C LYS A 133 12.71 7.23 -7.62
N ALA A 134 12.14 8.20 -6.92
CA ALA A 134 12.90 9.10 -6.05
C ALA A 134 13.51 8.35 -4.84
N LEU A 135 12.82 7.32 -4.31
CA LEU A 135 13.39 6.46 -3.28
C LEU A 135 14.57 5.64 -3.82
N VAL A 136 14.41 5.09 -5.03
CA VAL A 136 15.46 4.30 -5.70
C VAL A 136 16.68 5.18 -6.00
N ASP A 137 16.47 6.38 -6.56
CA ASP A 137 17.54 7.34 -6.81
C ASP A 137 18.29 7.73 -5.51
N TYR A 138 17.54 7.89 -4.40
CA TYR A 138 18.11 8.16 -3.08
C TYR A 138 19.01 7.03 -2.58
N ALA A 139 18.64 5.77 -2.88
CA ALA A 139 19.45 4.60 -2.54
C ALA A 139 20.75 4.49 -3.36
N ARG A 140 20.88 5.20 -4.47
CA ARG A 140 22.03 5.16 -5.41
C ARG A 140 22.37 3.73 -5.88
N PRO A 141 21.47 3.10 -6.69
CA PRO A 141 21.64 1.72 -7.13
C PRO A 141 22.87 1.57 -8.03
N LEU A 142 23.53 0.42 -7.92
CA LEU A 142 24.53 0.00 -8.92
C LEU A 142 23.81 -0.36 -10.23
N GLY A 143 24.40 -0.05 -11.37
CA GLY A 143 23.80 -0.23 -12.68
C GLY A 143 23.46 -1.68 -13.07
N SER A 144 23.89 -2.67 -12.27
CA SER A 144 23.55 -4.10 -12.44
C SER A 144 22.37 -4.57 -11.59
N ALA A 145 21.82 -3.73 -10.72
CA ALA A 145 20.60 -4.05 -9.96
C ALA A 145 19.42 -4.23 -10.91
N LYS A 146 18.62 -5.27 -10.68
CA LYS A 146 17.45 -5.64 -11.49
C LYS A 146 16.14 -5.57 -10.73
N TYR A 147 16.21 -5.68 -9.40
CA TYR A 147 15.04 -5.71 -8.51
C TYR A 147 15.25 -4.79 -7.31
N VAL A 148 14.14 -4.27 -6.85
CA VAL A 148 14.02 -3.54 -5.57
C VAL A 148 13.17 -4.39 -4.64
N VAL A 149 13.72 -4.75 -3.50
CA VAL A 149 13.08 -5.58 -2.47
C VAL A 149 12.76 -4.73 -1.26
N PHE A 150 11.55 -4.85 -0.74
CA PHE A 150 11.08 -4.13 0.44
C PHE A 150 10.77 -5.13 1.54
N GLN A 151 11.09 -4.77 2.78
CA GLN A 151 10.71 -5.54 3.96
C GLN A 151 10.05 -4.64 5.00
N THR A 152 9.02 -5.18 5.66
CA THR A 152 8.42 -4.57 6.84
C THR A 152 9.24 -4.92 8.09
N PHE A 153 8.89 -4.32 9.22
CA PHE A 153 9.46 -4.65 10.52
C PHE A 153 9.13 -6.10 10.93
N ASP A 154 9.87 -6.64 11.87
CA ASP A 154 9.62 -7.92 12.53
C ASP A 154 9.69 -7.73 14.05
N ASP A 155 8.52 -7.52 14.67
CA ASP A 155 8.37 -7.26 16.10
C ASP A 155 7.03 -7.84 16.59
N PRO A 156 6.99 -9.11 16.97
CA PRO A 156 5.78 -9.77 17.41
C PRO A 156 5.22 -9.26 18.74
N ASP A 157 6.02 -8.53 19.54
CA ASP A 157 5.55 -7.89 20.77
C ASP A 157 4.67 -6.67 20.45
N MET A 158 5.02 -5.92 19.39
CA MET A 158 4.24 -4.79 18.88
C MET A 158 3.10 -5.25 17.97
N ALA A 159 3.37 -6.24 17.10
CA ALA A 159 2.46 -6.71 16.07
C ALA A 159 2.18 -8.22 16.22
N PRO A 160 1.17 -8.61 17.01
CA PRO A 160 0.96 -10.01 17.42
C PRO A 160 0.63 -10.97 16.27
N GLY A 161 0.25 -10.50 15.10
CA GLY A 161 0.13 -11.32 13.90
C GLY A 161 1.45 -11.95 13.48
N GLN A 162 2.58 -11.31 13.78
CA GLN A 162 3.92 -11.82 13.48
C GLN A 162 4.35 -12.98 14.40
N SER A 163 3.64 -13.27 15.48
CA SER A 163 3.83 -14.48 16.27
C SER A 163 3.37 -15.77 15.56
N GLN A 164 2.72 -15.65 14.39
CA GLN A 164 2.14 -16.79 13.67
C GLN A 164 3.20 -17.46 12.80
N SER A 165 3.74 -18.58 13.24
CA SER A 165 4.89 -19.26 12.64
C SER A 165 4.66 -19.87 11.24
N TRP A 166 3.41 -19.91 10.74
CA TRP A 166 3.11 -20.37 9.37
C TRP A 166 3.24 -19.30 8.32
N TYR A 167 3.38 -18.01 8.71
CA TYR A 167 3.70 -16.93 7.80
C TYR A 167 5.22 -16.76 7.68
N PRO A 168 5.75 -16.48 6.48
CA PRO A 168 7.18 -16.25 6.26
C PRO A 168 7.59 -14.81 6.60
N TRP A 169 7.49 -14.43 7.89
CA TRP A 169 7.90 -13.10 8.36
C TRP A 169 9.41 -12.83 8.17
N PRO A 170 9.83 -11.60 7.97
CA PRO A 170 9.02 -10.39 7.79
C PRO A 170 8.33 -10.36 6.43
N TYR A 171 7.22 -9.62 6.32
CA TYR A 171 6.55 -9.41 5.03
C TYR A 171 7.55 -8.83 4.04
N THR A 172 7.73 -9.51 2.92
CA THR A 172 8.71 -9.15 1.88
C THR A 172 8.00 -9.03 0.55
N GLU A 173 8.27 -7.94 -0.16
CA GLU A 173 7.79 -7.69 -1.51
C GLU A 173 8.89 -7.20 -2.41
N GLY A 174 8.72 -7.39 -3.72
CA GLY A 174 9.68 -6.93 -4.70
C GLY A 174 9.06 -6.48 -6.00
N VAL A 175 9.76 -5.60 -6.68
CA VAL A 175 9.46 -5.12 -8.03
C VAL A 175 10.72 -5.15 -8.88
N THR A 176 10.57 -5.16 -10.20
CA THR A 176 11.70 -4.95 -11.11
C THR A 176 12.14 -3.48 -11.10
N MET A 177 13.38 -3.20 -11.49
CA MET A 177 13.84 -1.81 -11.66
C MET A 177 12.96 -1.06 -12.67
N ALA A 178 12.53 -1.69 -13.77
CA ALA A 178 11.63 -1.07 -14.75
C ALA A 178 10.28 -0.66 -14.13
N GLU A 179 9.72 -1.48 -13.23
CA GLU A 179 8.51 -1.13 -12.48
C GLU A 179 8.78 0.00 -11.48
N ALA A 180 9.92 -0.02 -10.81
CA ALA A 180 10.31 1.00 -9.83
C ALA A 180 10.59 2.37 -10.46
N GLU A 181 11.03 2.39 -11.71
CA GLU A 181 11.28 3.60 -12.49
C GLU A 181 10.01 4.16 -13.17
N ASN A 182 8.89 3.40 -13.16
CA ASN A 182 7.63 3.86 -13.74
C ASN A 182 7.00 4.95 -12.87
N ASP A 183 6.52 6.02 -13.51
CA ASP A 183 5.95 7.20 -12.86
C ASP A 183 4.75 6.91 -11.94
N LEU A 184 4.02 5.81 -12.17
CA LEU A 184 2.90 5.41 -11.33
C LEU A 184 3.32 4.83 -9.97
N GLY A 185 4.52 4.25 -9.86
CA GLY A 185 5.04 3.72 -8.61
C GLY A 185 5.19 4.83 -7.58
N PHE A 186 4.63 4.63 -6.38
CA PHE A 186 4.53 5.70 -5.39
C PHE A 186 4.88 5.20 -3.98
N ILE A 187 5.64 5.99 -3.27
CA ILE A 187 5.90 5.80 -1.84
C ILE A 187 5.00 6.76 -1.08
N VAL A 188 4.21 6.21 -0.19
CA VAL A 188 3.17 6.94 0.54
C VAL A 188 3.62 7.24 1.96
N THR A 189 3.40 8.47 2.38
CA THR A 189 3.66 8.98 3.73
C THR A 189 2.42 9.60 4.37
N GLY A 190 1.37 9.86 3.57
CA GLY A 190 0.14 10.49 4.01
C GLY A 190 -1.07 10.12 3.15
N THR A 191 -2.25 10.47 3.64
CA THR A 191 -3.52 10.32 2.92
C THR A 191 -4.56 11.31 3.45
N TYR A 192 -5.52 11.69 2.63
CA TYR A 192 -6.54 12.70 2.95
C TYR A 192 -5.95 14.02 3.49
N GLY A 193 -4.83 14.46 2.91
CA GLY A 193 -4.17 15.73 3.24
C GLY A 193 -3.46 15.77 4.60
N LYS A 194 -3.15 14.63 5.22
CA LYS A 194 -2.47 14.53 6.53
C LYS A 194 -1.49 13.34 6.58
N PRO A 195 -0.58 13.30 7.56
CA PRO A 195 0.28 12.14 7.80
C PRO A 195 -0.53 10.85 7.93
N MET A 196 0.01 9.76 7.41
CA MET A 196 -0.68 8.48 7.29
C MET A 196 -0.98 7.86 8.67
N ALA A 197 -2.22 7.41 8.86
CA ALA A 197 -2.60 6.66 10.04
C ALA A 197 -2.03 5.23 10.03
N ASN A 198 -1.88 4.66 11.20
CA ASN A 198 -1.21 3.37 11.43
C ASN A 198 -1.77 2.24 10.56
N GLN A 199 -3.10 2.10 10.48
CA GLN A 199 -3.76 1.03 9.73
C GLN A 199 -3.52 1.07 8.21
N PHE A 200 -3.09 2.21 7.69
CA PHE A 200 -2.72 2.34 6.28
C PHE A 200 -1.29 1.85 5.99
N GLY A 201 -0.51 1.54 7.03
CA GLY A 201 0.87 1.07 6.90
C GLY A 201 1.91 2.16 7.10
N ALA A 202 1.64 3.06 8.07
CA ALA A 202 2.58 4.11 8.47
C ALA A 202 3.93 3.53 8.95
N PRO A 203 5.00 4.32 8.97
CA PRO A 203 5.12 5.68 8.44
C PRO A 203 5.42 5.75 6.95
N LEU A 204 5.76 4.63 6.30
CA LEU A 204 6.19 4.55 4.91
C LEU A 204 5.65 3.28 4.26
N ARG A 205 4.91 3.41 3.16
CA ARG A 205 4.44 2.25 2.41
C ARG A 205 4.60 2.42 0.91
N LEU A 206 4.64 1.29 0.20
CA LEU A 206 4.56 1.26 -1.26
C LEU A 206 3.10 1.34 -1.73
N HIS A 207 2.87 1.96 -2.89
CA HIS A 207 1.63 1.86 -3.65
C HIS A 207 1.90 1.70 -5.14
N LEU A 208 1.38 0.61 -5.70
CA LEU A 208 1.47 0.26 -7.11
C LEU A 208 0.04 0.13 -7.64
N PRO A 209 -0.56 1.21 -8.20
CA PRO A 209 -2.00 1.25 -8.47
C PRO A 209 -2.47 0.25 -9.52
N TRP A 210 -1.61 -0.24 -10.39
CA TRP A 210 -1.92 -1.25 -11.42
C TRP A 210 -1.81 -2.70 -10.96
N LYS A 211 -1.28 -2.91 -9.74
CA LYS A 211 -1.10 -4.24 -9.12
C LYS A 211 -2.12 -4.49 -8.01
N TYR A 212 -2.35 -5.75 -7.72
CA TYR A 212 -3.15 -6.10 -6.54
C TYR A 212 -2.51 -5.59 -5.24
N GLY A 213 -3.38 -5.16 -4.33
CA GLY A 213 -2.98 -4.41 -3.13
C GLY A 213 -1.96 -5.10 -2.22
N PHE A 214 -1.81 -6.43 -2.29
CA PHE A 214 -0.80 -7.13 -1.48
C PHE A 214 0.65 -6.82 -1.91
N LYS A 215 0.87 -6.38 -3.15
CA LYS A 215 2.18 -5.87 -3.61
C LYS A 215 2.57 -4.55 -2.96
N SER A 216 1.60 -3.82 -2.44
CA SER A 216 1.79 -2.50 -1.83
C SER A 216 2.14 -2.65 -0.35
N ILE A 217 3.33 -3.17 -0.06
CA ILE A 217 3.86 -3.44 1.28
C ILE A 217 3.79 -2.21 2.20
N LYS A 218 3.49 -2.45 3.47
CA LYS A 218 3.31 -1.47 4.55
C LYS A 218 4.53 -1.38 5.46
N SER A 219 4.66 -0.25 6.15
CA SER A 219 5.59 -0.05 7.27
C SER A 219 7.01 -0.51 6.94
N ILE A 220 7.55 0.02 5.86
CA ILE A 220 8.85 -0.37 5.29
C ILE A 220 9.98 0.04 6.24
N VAL A 221 10.90 -0.90 6.53
CA VAL A 221 12.14 -0.68 7.30
C VAL A 221 13.40 -0.99 6.49
N ARG A 222 13.26 -1.66 5.35
CA ARG A 222 14.42 -2.04 4.52
C ARG A 222 14.08 -2.01 3.04
N VAL A 223 15.04 -1.52 2.26
CA VAL A 223 15.03 -1.48 0.80
C VAL A 223 16.36 -2.08 0.30
N THR A 224 16.30 -3.24 -0.31
CA THR A 224 17.47 -3.97 -0.82
C THR A 224 17.48 -3.97 -2.34
N LEU A 225 18.56 -3.55 -2.95
CA LEU A 225 18.77 -3.62 -4.41
C LEU A 225 19.50 -4.94 -4.74
N THR A 226 19.02 -5.69 -5.73
CA THR A 226 19.59 -7.00 -6.08
C THR A 226 19.46 -7.30 -7.58
N ASP A 227 20.28 -8.22 -8.10
CA ASP A 227 20.15 -8.78 -9.45
C ASP A 227 19.40 -10.12 -9.47
N GLU A 228 19.07 -10.66 -8.30
CA GLU A 228 18.29 -11.88 -8.13
C GLU A 228 16.81 -11.57 -7.90
N LYS A 229 15.90 -12.31 -8.58
CA LYS A 229 14.46 -12.19 -8.37
C LYS A 229 14.13 -12.61 -6.93
N PRO A 230 13.52 -11.71 -6.11
CA PRO A 230 13.16 -12.06 -4.74
C PRO A 230 11.97 -13.03 -4.71
N MET A 231 11.94 -13.87 -3.67
CA MET A 231 10.74 -14.57 -3.25
C MET A 231 9.87 -13.62 -2.43
N THR A 232 8.61 -13.46 -2.81
CA THR A 232 7.68 -12.56 -2.12
C THR A 232 6.82 -13.31 -1.10
N PHE A 233 6.28 -12.59 -0.11
CA PHE A 233 5.57 -13.18 1.04
C PHE A 233 4.44 -14.13 0.64
N TRP A 234 3.54 -13.71 -0.26
CA TRP A 234 2.42 -14.54 -0.67
C TRP A 234 2.80 -15.63 -1.67
N GLU A 235 3.80 -15.37 -2.53
CA GLU A 235 4.37 -16.37 -3.44
C GLU A 235 5.01 -17.52 -2.66
N GLU A 236 5.71 -17.25 -1.56
CA GLU A 236 6.27 -18.26 -0.67
C GLU A 236 5.18 -19.03 0.09
N LEU A 237 4.20 -18.30 0.63
CA LEU A 237 3.16 -18.90 1.48
C LEU A 237 2.20 -19.80 0.68
N VAL A 238 1.72 -19.34 -0.49
CA VAL A 238 0.75 -20.06 -1.32
C VAL A 238 1.07 -19.88 -2.81
N PRO A 239 2.12 -20.52 -3.34
CA PRO A 239 2.59 -20.31 -4.72
C PRO A 239 1.57 -20.75 -5.79
N SER A 240 0.58 -21.57 -5.43
CA SER A 240 -0.51 -21.95 -6.33
C SER A 240 -1.55 -20.83 -6.54
N GLU A 241 -1.59 -19.82 -5.67
CA GLU A 241 -2.58 -18.74 -5.71
C GLU A 241 -1.96 -17.39 -6.04
N TYR A 242 -0.70 -17.16 -5.68
CA TYR A 242 -0.02 -15.86 -5.80
C TYR A 242 1.28 -16.00 -6.58
N GLY A 243 1.57 -14.97 -7.37
CA GLY A 243 2.80 -14.88 -8.14
C GLY A 243 3.48 -13.52 -7.96
N PHE A 244 4.66 -13.40 -8.53
CA PHE A 244 5.51 -12.21 -8.40
C PHE A 244 4.89 -10.95 -9.02
N TRP A 245 4.29 -11.08 -10.21
CA TRP A 245 3.83 -9.91 -10.97
C TRP A 245 2.59 -9.26 -10.34
N ALA A 246 1.59 -10.06 -10.00
CA ALA A 246 0.37 -9.63 -9.31
C ALA A 246 -0.34 -8.43 -9.96
N ASN A 247 -0.29 -8.32 -11.28
CA ASN A 247 -0.97 -7.29 -12.03
C ASN A 247 -2.48 -7.51 -11.98
N VAL A 248 -3.25 -6.43 -11.86
CA VAL A 248 -4.72 -6.51 -11.94
C VAL A 248 -5.13 -6.94 -13.34
N ASN A 249 -5.69 -8.15 -13.44
CA ASN A 249 -6.14 -8.73 -14.69
C ASN A 249 -7.51 -9.42 -14.50
N PRO A 250 -8.59 -8.91 -15.13
CA PRO A 250 -9.93 -9.50 -15.01
C PRO A 250 -10.03 -10.90 -15.65
N GLU A 251 -9.14 -11.25 -16.57
CA GLU A 251 -9.16 -12.52 -17.30
C GLU A 251 -8.39 -13.62 -16.59
N VAL A 252 -7.47 -13.27 -15.69
CA VAL A 252 -6.70 -14.22 -14.87
C VAL A 252 -7.36 -14.36 -13.50
N SER A 253 -8.19 -15.39 -13.34
CA SER A 253 -8.91 -15.65 -12.08
C SER A 253 -7.98 -16.10 -10.96
N HIS A 254 -8.30 -15.69 -9.73
CA HIS A 254 -7.77 -16.36 -8.54
C HIS A 254 -8.34 -17.79 -8.48
N PRO A 255 -7.60 -18.80 -7.99
CA PRO A 255 -8.10 -20.18 -7.94
C PRO A 255 -9.42 -20.38 -7.19
N ARG A 256 -9.74 -19.47 -6.24
CA ARG A 256 -10.94 -19.57 -5.40
C ARG A 256 -12.08 -18.61 -5.80
N TRP A 257 -11.81 -17.58 -6.63
CA TRP A 257 -12.82 -16.62 -7.07
C TRP A 257 -12.44 -15.93 -8.39
N SER A 258 -13.45 -15.33 -9.03
CA SER A 258 -13.26 -14.56 -10.25
C SER A 258 -12.69 -13.18 -9.98
N GLN A 259 -11.83 -12.69 -10.87
CA GLN A 259 -11.32 -11.32 -10.87
C GLN A 259 -12.07 -10.39 -11.85
N ALA A 260 -13.08 -10.92 -12.57
CA ALA A 260 -13.77 -10.15 -13.61
C ALA A 260 -14.56 -8.94 -13.07
N THR A 261 -14.92 -8.96 -11.79
CA THR A 261 -15.67 -7.85 -11.16
C THR A 261 -15.10 -7.53 -9.78
N GLU A 262 -15.37 -6.33 -9.30
CA GLU A 262 -14.97 -5.85 -7.99
C GLU A 262 -16.10 -5.15 -7.25
N ARG A 263 -16.07 -5.23 -5.92
CA ARG A 263 -16.97 -4.51 -5.03
C ARG A 263 -16.34 -3.17 -4.64
N VAL A 264 -17.01 -2.08 -4.92
CA VAL A 264 -16.57 -0.73 -4.51
C VAL A 264 -16.90 -0.52 -3.04
N LEU A 265 -15.89 -0.18 -2.22
CA LEU A 265 -16.10 0.16 -0.82
C LEU A 265 -16.91 1.46 -0.68
N GLY A 266 -17.73 1.54 0.33
CA GLY A 266 -18.67 2.63 0.60
C GLY A 266 -20.02 2.42 -0.09
N THR A 267 -20.08 2.32 -1.42
CA THR A 267 -21.36 2.10 -2.15
C THR A 267 -21.78 0.64 -2.19
N ASN A 268 -20.83 -0.29 -2.06
CA ASN A 268 -21.02 -1.73 -2.27
C ASN A 268 -21.48 -2.13 -3.68
N ASP A 269 -21.40 -1.22 -4.64
CA ASP A 269 -21.66 -1.54 -6.04
C ASP A 269 -20.65 -2.57 -6.56
N ARG A 270 -21.11 -3.45 -7.47
CA ARG A 270 -20.26 -4.37 -8.18
C ARG A 270 -20.06 -3.90 -9.60
N ILE A 271 -18.82 -3.64 -9.96
CA ILE A 271 -18.43 -3.11 -11.27
C ILE A 271 -17.46 -4.06 -11.98
N PRO A 272 -17.32 -4.03 -13.32
CA PRO A 272 -16.27 -4.73 -14.03
C PRO A 272 -14.88 -4.27 -13.55
N THR A 273 -13.96 -5.22 -13.40
CA THR A 273 -12.54 -4.91 -13.18
C THR A 273 -11.88 -4.52 -14.49
N GLU A 274 -11.09 -3.47 -14.49
CA GLU A 274 -10.32 -3.01 -15.63
C GLU A 274 -8.88 -3.57 -15.58
N LEU A 275 -8.33 -3.95 -16.75
CA LEU A 275 -6.97 -4.42 -16.87
C LEU A 275 -5.98 -3.38 -16.30
N TYR A 276 -5.00 -3.84 -15.53
CA TYR A 276 -4.08 -2.97 -14.79
C TYR A 276 -4.79 -1.88 -13.96
N ASN A 277 -6.01 -2.17 -13.50
CA ASN A 277 -6.82 -1.24 -12.69
C ASN A 277 -7.07 0.13 -13.35
N CYS A 278 -7.24 0.15 -14.68
CA CYS A 278 -7.33 1.31 -15.60
C CYS A 278 -6.00 1.99 -16.02
N TYR A 279 -4.85 1.50 -15.57
CA TYR A 279 -3.56 2.13 -15.87
C TYR A 279 -2.80 1.48 -17.04
N ALA A 280 -3.50 0.79 -17.92
CA ALA A 280 -2.89 0.04 -19.04
C ALA A 280 -2.03 0.92 -19.95
N GLU A 281 -2.43 2.16 -20.23
CA GLU A 281 -1.67 3.09 -21.09
C GLU A 281 -0.26 3.37 -20.55
N GLN A 282 -0.08 3.35 -19.23
CA GLN A 282 1.16 3.67 -18.56
C GLN A 282 2.07 2.45 -18.33
N VAL A 283 1.50 1.23 -18.26
CA VAL A 283 2.26 0.07 -17.79
C VAL A 283 2.22 -1.15 -18.71
N ALA A 284 1.31 -1.24 -19.70
CA ALA A 284 1.18 -2.44 -20.52
C ALA A 284 2.48 -2.81 -21.25
N GLY A 285 3.24 -1.81 -21.68
CA GLY A 285 4.54 -2.03 -22.33
C GLY A 285 5.61 -2.71 -21.46
N LEU A 286 5.44 -2.69 -20.12
CA LEU A 286 6.32 -3.41 -19.21
C LEU A 286 6.11 -4.94 -19.24
N TYR A 287 4.97 -5.39 -19.75
CA TYR A 287 4.50 -6.78 -19.64
C TYR A 287 4.16 -7.41 -20.99
N GLU A 288 4.67 -6.88 -22.10
CA GLU A 288 4.48 -7.48 -23.41
C GLU A 288 4.94 -8.94 -23.43
N GLY A 289 4.04 -9.86 -23.78
CA GLY A 289 4.29 -11.30 -23.79
C GLY A 289 4.17 -12.00 -22.44
N MET A 290 3.66 -11.29 -21.42
CA MET A 290 3.45 -11.82 -20.05
C MET A 290 1.99 -11.66 -19.59
N GLU A 291 1.04 -11.57 -20.51
CA GLU A 291 -0.36 -11.23 -20.24
C GLU A 291 -1.06 -12.25 -19.31
N ASP A 292 -0.59 -13.51 -19.32
CA ASP A 292 -1.13 -14.59 -18.48
C ASP A 292 -0.35 -14.82 -17.17
N GLU A 293 0.71 -14.04 -16.92
CA GLU A 293 1.54 -14.19 -15.71
C GLU A 293 0.83 -13.64 -14.45
N ARG A 294 1.04 -14.32 -13.32
CA ARG A 294 0.46 -13.97 -12.01
C ARG A 294 1.38 -13.09 -11.16
#